data_37812bea473eb0d599ea1e16156c8690
#
_entry.id   37812bea473eb0d599ea1e16156c8690
#
_cell.length_a   1.000
_cell.length_b   1.000
_cell.length_c   1.000
_cell.angle_alpha   90.00
_cell.angle_beta   90.00
_cell.angle_gamma   90.00
#
_symmetry.space_group_name_H-M   'P 1'
#
loop_
_entity.id
_entity.type
_entity.pdbx_description
1 polymer ?
#
loop_
_entity_poly.entity_id
_entity_poly.type
_entity_poly.pdbx_seq_one_letter_code
_entity_poly.pdbx_strand_id
1 'polypeptide(L)'
;MVRLFLGFVEAPFFPGAIYFLSCWYTKREIGVRMALLICGILLSNAFAGLISAGILSGMNGVGNLASWRWLFIIEGLATLVVGVIALFVLPDFPSTTKWLTQEEKVIAQGRLAADAGSDSVLDEEKVPITRGLIWAAKDPRTWMFACLQMATTASISYSHFFPTLIKQLGFKNNTTVLLLTSPPYLVAFCWALSWAWVADRRQIRSIPAGISQCLAMVGTILLIAIGDSLWARYGFSFLVACGTFGVYATTYAWLSSTITQPPIKRAVAIGLANTCANIASLFANYFWLDQYEPAYRQSWGCLLAFQALGLSCILTIRFTLKRANKKFESLSNEADVMDPLFIERLNADERKAVQNGFRYIV
;
A
#
# COMPACT_ATOMS: atom_id res chain seq x y z
N MET A 1 -18.31 -14.54 -15.49
CA MET A 1 -17.19 -14.86 -16.40
C MET A 1 -16.33 -13.63 -16.72
N VAL A 2 -16.86 -12.58 -17.34
CA VAL A 2 -16.08 -11.38 -17.74
C VAL A 2 -15.26 -10.77 -16.58
N ARG A 3 -15.83 -10.59 -15.39
CA ARG A 3 -15.14 -10.07 -14.20
C ARG A 3 -14.00 -10.97 -13.72
N LEU A 4 -14.12 -12.28 -13.91
CA LEU A 4 -13.05 -13.22 -13.55
C LEU A 4 -11.84 -13.06 -14.46
N PHE A 5 -12.05 -12.97 -15.78
CA PHE A 5 -10.97 -12.70 -16.74
C PHE A 5 -10.34 -11.31 -16.52
N LEU A 6 -11.15 -10.29 -16.24
CA LEU A 6 -10.66 -8.97 -15.90
C LEU A 6 -9.72 -9.04 -14.68
N GLY A 7 -10.13 -9.75 -13.62
CA GLY A 7 -9.33 -9.92 -12.42
C GLY A 7 -7.99 -10.64 -12.68
N PHE A 8 -7.94 -11.63 -13.57
CA PHE A 8 -6.66 -12.27 -13.97
C PHE A 8 -5.70 -11.30 -14.65
N VAL A 9 -6.21 -10.43 -15.53
CA VAL A 9 -5.38 -9.45 -16.25
C VAL A 9 -4.94 -8.32 -15.33
N GLU A 10 -5.78 -7.92 -14.37
CA GLU A 10 -5.52 -6.81 -13.43
C GLU A 10 -4.60 -7.21 -12.28
N ALA A 11 -4.66 -8.48 -11.84
CA ALA A 11 -3.95 -8.96 -10.64
C ALA A 11 -2.44 -8.64 -10.60
N PRO A 12 -1.65 -8.78 -11.69
CA PRO A 12 -0.22 -8.50 -11.66
C PRO A 12 0.11 -7.00 -11.70
N PHE A 13 -0.84 -6.11 -12.01
CA PHE A 13 -0.58 -4.69 -12.19
C PHE A 13 -0.02 -4.03 -10.94
N PHE A 14 -0.72 -4.14 -9.82
CA PHE A 14 -0.34 -3.44 -8.60
C PHE A 14 0.99 -3.93 -7.99
N PRO A 15 1.23 -5.25 -7.81
CA PRO A 15 2.52 -5.75 -7.37
C PRO A 15 3.64 -5.41 -8.35
N GLY A 16 3.37 -5.48 -9.65
CA GLY A 16 4.31 -5.15 -10.71
C GLY A 16 4.72 -3.67 -10.67
N ALA A 17 3.76 -2.75 -10.50
CA ALA A 17 4.03 -1.32 -10.39
C ALA A 17 4.88 -0.99 -9.14
N ILE A 18 4.59 -1.60 -7.99
CA ILE A 18 5.38 -1.45 -6.77
C ILE A 18 6.80 -1.97 -6.98
N TYR A 19 6.95 -3.15 -7.57
CA TYR A 19 8.25 -3.71 -7.90
C TYR A 19 9.02 -2.82 -8.86
N PHE A 20 8.39 -2.35 -9.93
CA PHE A 20 8.97 -1.45 -10.92
C PHE A 20 9.51 -0.16 -10.28
N LEU A 21 8.72 0.50 -9.44
CA LEU A 21 9.17 1.67 -8.68
C LEU A 21 10.39 1.34 -7.80
N SER A 22 10.41 0.16 -7.19
CA SER A 22 11.54 -0.27 -6.37
C SER A 22 12.82 -0.58 -7.16
N CYS A 23 12.73 -0.73 -8.48
CA CYS A 23 13.89 -0.89 -9.36
C CYS A 23 14.47 0.45 -9.86
N TRP A 24 13.73 1.56 -9.71
CA TRP A 24 14.17 2.88 -10.14
C TRP A 24 14.60 3.78 -8.98
N TYR A 25 14.04 3.59 -7.79
CA TYR A 25 14.20 4.51 -6.66
C TYR A 25 14.85 3.85 -5.45
N THR A 26 15.72 4.61 -4.78
CA THR A 26 16.37 4.21 -3.54
C THR A 26 15.38 4.13 -2.38
N LYS A 27 15.78 3.49 -1.27
CA LYS A 27 14.96 3.39 -0.03
C LYS A 27 14.54 4.76 0.51
N ARG A 28 15.34 5.80 0.27
CA ARG A 28 15.07 7.17 0.72
C ARG A 28 14.02 7.88 -0.13
N GLU A 29 13.87 7.48 -1.38
CA GLU A 29 13.04 8.18 -2.37
C GLU A 29 11.71 7.46 -2.64
N ILE A 30 11.63 6.16 -2.33
CA ILE A 30 10.53 5.29 -2.76
C ILE A 30 9.21 5.58 -2.05
N GLY A 31 9.25 6.08 -0.81
CA GLY A 31 8.04 6.22 0.02
C GLY A 31 7.03 7.20 -0.55
N VAL A 32 7.44 8.40 -0.93
CA VAL A 32 6.53 9.40 -1.54
C VAL A 32 5.98 8.88 -2.87
N ARG A 33 6.78 8.18 -3.67
CA ARG A 33 6.35 7.65 -4.97
C ARG A 33 5.36 6.49 -4.84
N MET A 34 5.60 5.61 -3.86
CA MET A 34 4.62 4.59 -3.48
C MET A 34 3.32 5.20 -2.97
N ALA A 35 3.44 6.25 -2.15
CA ALA A 35 2.27 6.99 -1.68
C ALA A 35 1.50 7.63 -2.83
N LEU A 36 2.16 8.22 -3.82
CA LEU A 36 1.51 8.77 -5.02
C LEU A 36 0.77 7.70 -5.82
N LEU A 37 1.38 6.52 -6.03
CA LEU A 37 0.73 5.39 -6.69
C LEU A 37 -0.56 4.98 -5.93
N ILE A 38 -0.48 4.85 -4.62
CA ILE A 38 -1.61 4.44 -3.77
C ILE A 38 -2.64 5.56 -3.67
N CYS A 39 -2.22 6.80 -3.64
CA CYS A 39 -3.09 7.96 -3.63
C CYS A 39 -3.94 8.08 -4.91
N GLY A 40 -3.54 7.42 -6.00
CA GLY A 40 -4.40 7.24 -7.17
C GLY A 40 -5.73 6.56 -6.82
N ILE A 41 -5.74 5.59 -5.89
CA ILE A 41 -6.97 4.93 -5.40
C ILE A 41 -7.86 5.95 -4.66
N LEU A 42 -7.27 6.82 -3.83
CA LEU A 42 -8.01 7.86 -3.10
C LEU A 42 -8.64 8.87 -4.04
N LEU A 43 -7.89 9.34 -5.03
CA LEU A 43 -8.40 10.24 -6.08
C LEU A 43 -9.49 9.55 -6.90
N SER A 44 -9.30 8.28 -7.28
CA SER A 44 -10.32 7.51 -7.98
C SER A 44 -11.62 7.43 -7.17
N ASN A 45 -11.56 7.12 -5.88
CA ASN A 45 -12.73 7.09 -5.01
C ASN A 45 -13.40 8.47 -4.86
N ALA A 46 -12.60 9.55 -4.78
CA ALA A 46 -13.13 10.91 -4.69
C ALA A 46 -13.84 11.34 -5.99
N PHE A 47 -13.24 11.05 -7.14
CA PHE A 47 -13.78 11.45 -8.44
C PHE A 47 -14.86 10.50 -8.97
N ALA A 48 -14.81 9.21 -8.63
CA ALA A 48 -15.82 8.24 -9.06
C ALA A 48 -17.23 8.66 -8.66
N GLY A 49 -17.41 9.18 -7.42
CA GLY A 49 -18.69 9.73 -6.97
C GLY A 49 -19.16 10.91 -7.83
N LEU A 50 -18.26 11.84 -8.16
CA LEU A 50 -18.56 13.03 -8.96
C LEU A 50 -18.92 12.65 -10.41
N ILE A 51 -18.11 11.79 -11.03
CA ILE A 51 -18.31 11.32 -12.41
C ILE A 51 -19.63 10.54 -12.49
N SER A 52 -19.87 9.63 -11.56
CA SER A 52 -21.10 8.86 -11.48
C SER A 52 -22.33 9.76 -11.32
N ALA A 53 -22.27 10.78 -10.46
CA ALA A 53 -23.36 11.75 -10.28
C ALA A 53 -23.66 12.51 -11.57
N GLY A 54 -22.63 12.98 -12.29
CA GLY A 54 -22.80 13.67 -13.58
C GLY A 54 -23.39 12.78 -14.67
N ILE A 55 -22.91 11.55 -14.81
CA ILE A 55 -23.40 10.60 -15.82
C ILE A 55 -24.84 10.16 -15.50
N LEU A 56 -25.15 9.85 -14.24
CA LEU A 56 -26.50 9.42 -13.84
C LEU A 56 -27.54 10.53 -14.05
N SER A 57 -27.18 11.79 -13.86
CA SER A 57 -28.10 12.92 -14.04
C SER A 57 -28.29 13.35 -15.49
N GLY A 58 -27.22 13.23 -16.32
CA GLY A 58 -27.20 13.81 -17.66
C GLY A 58 -27.36 12.82 -18.82
N MET A 59 -27.06 11.53 -18.64
CA MET A 59 -26.93 10.56 -19.73
C MET A 59 -27.95 9.43 -19.72
N ASN A 60 -29.02 9.54 -18.91
CA ASN A 60 -30.03 8.50 -18.88
C ASN A 60 -30.90 8.52 -20.15
N GLY A 61 -30.94 7.39 -20.88
CA GLY A 61 -31.67 7.27 -22.14
C GLY A 61 -30.95 7.78 -23.40
N VAL A 62 -29.78 8.40 -23.26
CA VAL A 62 -28.96 8.82 -24.41
C VAL A 62 -28.50 7.58 -25.19
N GLY A 63 -28.77 7.55 -26.50
CA GLY A 63 -28.44 6.41 -27.35
C GLY A 63 -29.17 5.11 -26.99
N ASN A 64 -30.35 5.20 -26.39
CA ASN A 64 -31.12 4.04 -25.88
C ASN A 64 -30.38 3.20 -24.83
N LEU A 65 -29.36 3.78 -24.14
CA LEU A 65 -28.61 3.11 -23.10
C LEU A 65 -28.97 3.64 -21.71
N ALA A 66 -29.02 2.72 -20.74
CA ALA A 66 -29.13 3.08 -19.33
C ALA A 66 -27.84 3.79 -18.88
N SER A 67 -27.93 4.78 -17.99
CA SER A 67 -26.81 5.60 -17.51
C SER A 67 -25.63 4.80 -16.93
N TRP A 68 -25.89 3.65 -16.27
CA TRP A 68 -24.83 2.78 -15.77
C TRP A 68 -23.94 2.17 -16.89
N ARG A 69 -24.49 1.96 -18.09
CA ARG A 69 -23.70 1.48 -19.25
C ARG A 69 -22.75 2.57 -19.75
N TRP A 70 -23.20 3.82 -19.76
CA TRP A 70 -22.35 4.96 -20.09
C TRP A 70 -21.18 5.11 -19.12
N LEU A 71 -21.40 4.85 -17.82
CA LEU A 71 -20.31 4.87 -16.84
C LEU A 71 -19.19 3.91 -17.23
N PHE A 72 -19.50 2.65 -17.51
CA PHE A 72 -18.50 1.66 -17.92
C PHE A 72 -17.84 1.99 -19.27
N ILE A 73 -18.58 2.55 -20.23
CA ILE A 73 -18.03 2.93 -21.52
C ILE A 73 -17.02 4.06 -21.36
N ILE A 74 -17.35 5.11 -20.60
CA ILE A 74 -16.48 6.27 -20.40
C ILE A 74 -15.24 5.90 -19.61
N GLU A 75 -15.38 5.19 -18.49
CA GLU A 75 -14.25 4.76 -17.67
C GLU A 75 -13.36 3.76 -18.41
N GLY A 76 -13.96 2.81 -19.13
CA GLY A 76 -13.21 1.84 -19.93
C GLY A 76 -12.44 2.49 -21.08
N LEU A 77 -13.05 3.45 -21.79
CA LEU A 77 -12.39 4.19 -22.86
C LEU A 77 -11.24 5.06 -22.32
N ALA A 78 -11.45 5.75 -21.22
CA ALA A 78 -10.40 6.54 -20.56
C ALA A 78 -9.22 5.66 -20.15
N THR A 79 -9.48 4.49 -19.57
CA THR A 79 -8.44 3.53 -19.20
C THR A 79 -7.67 3.01 -20.41
N LEU A 80 -8.35 2.74 -21.53
CA LEU A 80 -7.74 2.29 -22.76
C LEU A 80 -6.82 3.37 -23.35
N VAL A 81 -7.28 4.62 -23.39
CA VAL A 81 -6.48 5.76 -23.88
C VAL A 81 -5.22 5.94 -23.03
N VAL A 82 -5.37 5.95 -21.69
CA VAL A 82 -4.22 6.06 -20.78
C VAL A 82 -3.28 4.86 -20.92
N GLY A 83 -3.80 3.65 -21.10
CA GLY A 83 -3.00 2.44 -21.33
C GLY A 83 -2.17 2.53 -22.61
N VAL A 84 -2.76 3.03 -23.72
CA VAL A 84 -2.04 3.24 -24.97
C VAL A 84 -0.93 4.29 -24.79
N ILE A 85 -1.23 5.41 -24.13
CA ILE A 85 -0.22 6.44 -23.84
C ILE A 85 0.92 5.85 -22.99
N ALA A 86 0.60 5.04 -22.00
CA ALA A 86 1.58 4.41 -21.11
C ALA A 86 2.58 3.52 -21.86
N LEU A 87 2.17 2.83 -22.94
CA LEU A 87 3.07 2.00 -23.77
C LEU A 87 4.21 2.82 -24.41
N PHE A 88 3.99 4.11 -24.67
CA PHE A 88 5.00 4.99 -25.27
C PHE A 88 5.77 5.82 -24.26
N VAL A 89 5.19 6.08 -23.07
CA VAL A 89 5.74 6.99 -22.07
C VAL A 89 6.50 6.25 -20.96
N LEU A 90 6.05 5.05 -20.58
CA LEU A 90 6.71 4.31 -19.50
C LEU A 90 8.09 3.79 -19.96
N PRO A 91 9.15 4.03 -19.16
CA PRO A 91 10.46 3.45 -19.43
C PRO A 91 10.47 1.95 -19.17
N ASP A 92 11.42 1.25 -19.77
CA ASP A 92 11.82 -0.09 -19.35
C ASP A 92 12.61 -0.06 -18.04
N PHE A 93 13.15 -1.19 -17.60
CA PHE A 93 14.04 -1.23 -16.44
C PHE A 93 15.32 -0.39 -16.67
N PRO A 94 15.99 0.10 -15.61
CA PRO A 94 17.19 0.92 -15.75
C PRO A 94 18.30 0.31 -16.60
N SER A 95 18.38 -1.03 -16.67
CA SER A 95 19.36 -1.76 -17.49
C SER A 95 19.02 -1.78 -18.97
N THR A 96 17.74 -1.78 -19.34
CA THR A 96 17.25 -2.01 -20.71
C THR A 96 16.68 -0.79 -21.40
N THR A 97 16.35 0.26 -20.61
CA THR A 97 15.71 1.47 -21.16
C THR A 97 16.55 2.14 -22.24
N LYS A 98 15.87 2.65 -23.30
CA LYS A 98 16.50 3.28 -24.45
C LYS A 98 16.80 4.77 -24.25
N TRP A 99 16.22 5.41 -23.26
CA TRP A 99 16.38 6.86 -23.03
C TRP A 99 17.72 7.22 -22.34
N LEU A 100 18.27 6.28 -21.56
CA LEU A 100 19.51 6.51 -20.82
C LEU A 100 20.73 6.18 -21.66
N THR A 101 21.73 7.02 -21.59
CA THR A 101 23.07 6.72 -22.09
C THR A 101 23.68 5.57 -21.29
N GLN A 102 24.74 4.96 -21.81
CA GLN A 102 25.40 3.85 -21.11
C GLN A 102 25.98 4.27 -19.76
N GLU A 103 26.49 5.49 -19.66
CA GLU A 103 27.02 6.06 -18.43
C GLU A 103 25.92 6.27 -17.37
N GLU A 104 24.77 6.82 -17.77
CA GLU A 104 23.61 7.01 -16.90
C GLU A 104 23.05 5.68 -16.40
N LYS A 105 23.06 4.61 -17.22
CA LYS A 105 22.66 3.26 -16.78
C LYS A 105 23.56 2.74 -15.68
N VAL A 106 24.89 2.90 -15.84
CA VAL A 106 25.87 2.48 -14.82
C VAL A 106 25.66 3.25 -13.51
N ILE A 107 25.44 4.57 -13.61
CA ILE A 107 25.17 5.42 -12.43
C ILE A 107 23.87 5.01 -11.75
N ALA A 108 22.78 4.79 -12.49
CA ALA A 108 21.48 4.39 -11.96
C ALA A 108 21.56 3.03 -11.23
N GLN A 109 22.23 2.06 -11.84
CA GLN A 109 22.43 0.74 -11.24
C GLN A 109 23.37 0.80 -10.02
N GLY A 110 24.48 1.53 -10.11
CA GLY A 110 25.42 1.70 -9.00
C GLY A 110 24.78 2.37 -7.77
N ARG A 111 23.92 3.37 -7.99
CA ARG A 111 23.17 4.04 -6.91
C ARG A 111 22.23 3.08 -6.18
N LEU A 112 21.54 2.21 -6.91
CA LEU A 112 20.63 1.20 -6.34
C LEU A 112 21.40 0.10 -5.61
N ALA A 113 22.57 -0.31 -6.17
CA ALA A 113 23.46 -1.27 -5.55
C ALA A 113 24.00 -0.77 -4.22
N ALA A 114 24.50 0.45 -4.18
CA ALA A 114 25.00 1.09 -2.97
C ALA A 114 23.92 1.19 -1.88
N ASP A 115 22.67 1.58 -2.25
CA ASP A 115 21.54 1.65 -1.32
C ASP A 115 21.13 0.25 -0.81
N ALA A 116 21.26 -0.78 -1.64
CA ALA A 116 20.98 -2.15 -1.25
C ALA A 116 22.08 -2.78 -0.38
N GLY A 117 23.24 -2.16 -0.30
CA GLY A 117 24.40 -2.68 0.45
C GLY A 117 25.00 -3.93 -0.21
N SER A 118 25.11 -3.97 -1.52
CA SER A 118 25.62 -5.11 -2.28
C SER A 118 26.41 -4.67 -3.48
N ASP A 119 27.63 -5.16 -3.59
CA ASP A 119 28.48 -4.98 -4.78
C ASP A 119 28.02 -5.87 -5.96
N SER A 120 27.08 -6.78 -5.73
CA SER A 120 26.65 -7.81 -6.67
C SER A 120 25.37 -7.48 -7.44
N VAL A 121 25.30 -6.28 -8.03
CA VAL A 121 24.25 -6.01 -9.07
C VAL A 121 24.61 -6.70 -10.39
N LEU A 122 25.85 -7.13 -10.53
CA LEU A 122 26.39 -7.71 -11.78
C LEU A 122 26.17 -9.22 -11.93
N ASP A 123 25.90 -9.95 -10.84
CA ASP A 123 25.64 -11.39 -10.85
C ASP A 123 24.15 -11.69 -10.59
N GLU A 124 23.24 -11.09 -11.34
CA GLU A 124 21.90 -11.64 -11.51
C GLU A 124 21.96 -12.89 -12.40
N GLU A 125 22.62 -13.93 -11.92
CA GLU A 125 22.33 -15.28 -12.35
C GLU A 125 20.82 -15.46 -12.31
N LYS A 126 20.21 -15.95 -13.37
CA LYS A 126 18.73 -16.08 -13.51
C LYS A 126 18.17 -16.99 -12.42
N VAL A 127 18.01 -16.43 -11.22
CA VAL A 127 17.45 -17.15 -10.09
C VAL A 127 15.99 -17.51 -10.45
N PRO A 128 15.62 -18.80 -10.45
CA PRO A 128 14.27 -19.19 -10.78
C PRO A 128 13.27 -18.67 -9.77
N ILE A 129 12.09 -18.25 -10.23
CA ILE A 129 10.99 -17.68 -9.41
C ILE A 129 10.66 -18.58 -8.22
N THR A 130 10.75 -19.90 -8.40
CA THR A 130 10.52 -20.91 -7.35
C THR A 130 11.45 -20.73 -6.14
N ARG A 131 12.72 -20.39 -6.34
CA ARG A 131 13.64 -20.08 -5.23
C ARG A 131 13.25 -18.79 -4.52
N GLY A 132 12.85 -17.76 -5.29
CA GLY A 132 12.33 -16.51 -4.72
C GLY A 132 11.10 -16.74 -3.83
N LEU A 133 10.19 -17.63 -4.26
CA LEU A 133 9.00 -18.00 -3.50
C LEU A 133 9.38 -18.70 -2.18
N ILE A 134 10.30 -19.66 -2.22
CA ILE A 134 10.77 -20.38 -1.03
C ILE A 134 11.45 -19.40 -0.05
N TRP A 135 12.28 -18.48 -0.55
CA TRP A 135 12.96 -17.49 0.29
C TRP A 135 12.01 -16.48 0.92
N ALA A 136 11.01 -16.00 0.17
CA ALA A 136 10.00 -15.11 0.70
C ALA A 136 9.10 -15.81 1.72
N ALA A 137 8.66 -17.04 1.44
CA ALA A 137 7.80 -17.82 2.34
C ALA A 137 8.50 -18.25 3.64
N LYS A 138 9.82 -18.48 3.60
CA LYS A 138 10.62 -18.78 4.80
C LYS A 138 10.98 -17.56 5.65
N ASP A 139 10.82 -16.35 5.12
CA ASP A 139 11.15 -15.13 5.87
C ASP A 139 9.96 -14.70 6.74
N PRO A 140 10.08 -14.73 8.07
CA PRO A 140 9.01 -14.33 8.96
C PRO A 140 8.57 -12.87 8.76
N ARG A 141 9.47 -12.00 8.29
CA ARG A 141 9.17 -10.61 7.96
C ARG A 141 8.12 -10.49 6.86
N THR A 142 8.18 -11.35 5.85
CA THR A 142 7.16 -11.40 4.78
C THR A 142 5.77 -11.61 5.36
N TRP A 143 5.62 -12.56 6.28
CA TRP A 143 4.33 -12.89 6.89
C TRP A 143 3.84 -11.80 7.85
N MET A 144 4.74 -11.14 8.57
CA MET A 144 4.39 -10.00 9.42
C MET A 144 3.81 -8.84 8.59
N PHE A 145 4.43 -8.52 7.46
CA PHE A 145 3.91 -7.51 6.54
C PHE A 145 2.64 -7.97 5.81
N ALA A 146 2.53 -9.25 5.45
CA ALA A 146 1.32 -9.81 4.87
C ALA A 146 0.13 -9.72 5.84
N CYS A 147 0.35 -10.04 7.11
CA CYS A 147 -0.66 -9.91 8.17
C CYS A 147 -1.07 -8.43 8.38
N LEU A 148 -0.09 -7.51 8.42
CA LEU A 148 -0.36 -6.08 8.51
C LEU A 148 -1.19 -5.60 7.32
N GLN A 149 -0.82 -6.01 6.10
CA GLN A 149 -1.53 -5.61 4.90
C GLN A 149 -2.94 -6.20 4.83
N MET A 150 -3.12 -7.44 5.28
CA MET A 150 -4.42 -8.08 5.43
C MET A 150 -5.32 -7.30 6.40
N ALA A 151 -4.80 -6.96 7.58
CA ALA A 151 -5.53 -6.19 8.59
C ALA A 151 -5.90 -4.79 8.09
N THR A 152 -4.98 -4.12 7.37
CA THR A 152 -5.23 -2.79 6.81
C THR A 152 -6.28 -2.84 5.70
N THR A 153 -6.22 -3.83 4.81
CA THR A 153 -7.21 -3.99 3.72
C THR A 153 -8.59 -4.34 4.26
N ALA A 154 -8.68 -5.23 5.27
CA ALA A 154 -9.94 -5.48 5.97
C ALA A 154 -10.50 -4.18 6.58
N SER A 155 -9.63 -3.32 7.12
CA SER A 155 -10.05 -2.02 7.66
C SER A 155 -10.53 -1.03 6.59
N ILE A 156 -10.06 -1.14 5.36
CA ILE A 156 -10.51 -0.29 4.23
C ILE A 156 -11.87 -0.73 3.68
N SER A 157 -12.38 -1.90 4.02
CA SER A 157 -13.64 -2.44 3.48
C SER A 157 -14.84 -1.49 3.63
N TYR A 158 -14.86 -0.63 4.65
CA TYR A 158 -15.91 0.37 4.82
C TYR A 158 -16.04 1.30 3.60
N SER A 159 -14.97 1.50 2.83
CA SER A 159 -14.98 2.39 1.68
C SER A 159 -15.95 1.95 0.58
N HIS A 160 -16.16 0.64 0.42
CA HIS A 160 -17.13 0.09 -0.52
C HIS A 160 -18.58 0.38 -0.12
N PHE A 161 -18.84 0.51 1.19
CA PHE A 161 -20.15 0.78 1.76
C PHE A 161 -20.35 2.24 2.15
N PHE A 162 -19.36 3.08 1.96
CA PHE A 162 -19.36 4.47 2.40
C PHE A 162 -20.54 5.28 1.83
N PRO A 163 -20.89 5.17 0.54
CA PRO A 163 -22.11 5.83 0.02
C PRO A 163 -23.38 5.37 0.73
N THR A 164 -23.50 4.07 1.04
CA THR A 164 -24.65 3.52 1.80
C THR A 164 -24.70 4.09 3.21
N LEU A 165 -23.55 4.17 3.89
CA LEU A 165 -23.44 4.76 5.22
C LEU A 165 -23.86 6.24 5.23
N ILE A 166 -23.45 7.03 4.23
CA ILE A 166 -23.90 8.44 4.09
C ILE A 166 -25.40 8.52 3.81
N LYS A 167 -25.93 7.63 2.97
CA LYS A 167 -27.37 7.60 2.66
C LYS A 167 -28.23 7.35 3.92
N GLN A 168 -27.75 6.48 4.80
CA GLN A 168 -28.42 6.18 6.08
C GLN A 168 -28.35 7.32 7.09
N LEU A 169 -27.42 8.27 6.91
CA LEU A 169 -27.42 9.50 7.68
C LEU A 169 -28.62 10.43 7.39
N GLY A 170 -29.51 10.06 6.44
CA GLY A 170 -30.74 10.78 6.15
C GLY A 170 -30.72 11.62 4.87
N PHE A 171 -29.65 11.56 4.09
CA PHE A 171 -29.61 12.21 2.78
C PHE A 171 -30.36 11.40 1.73
N LYS A 172 -31.48 11.94 1.26
CA LYS A 172 -32.37 11.26 0.28
C LYS A 172 -31.90 11.39 -1.17
N ASN A 173 -31.12 12.44 -1.48
CA ASN A 173 -30.67 12.70 -2.84
C ASN A 173 -29.38 11.94 -3.13
N ASN A 174 -29.41 11.02 -4.10
CA ASN A 174 -28.24 10.23 -4.50
C ASN A 174 -27.05 11.10 -4.94
N THR A 175 -27.29 12.21 -5.61
CA THR A 175 -26.24 13.15 -6.04
C THR A 175 -25.52 13.76 -4.83
N THR A 176 -26.27 14.20 -3.81
CA THR A 176 -25.71 14.74 -2.57
C THR A 176 -24.90 13.68 -1.81
N VAL A 177 -25.40 12.45 -1.74
CA VAL A 177 -24.68 11.32 -1.13
C VAL A 177 -23.35 11.09 -1.82
N LEU A 178 -23.32 11.02 -3.15
CA LEU A 178 -22.08 10.83 -3.93
C LEU A 178 -21.12 12.02 -3.78
N LEU A 179 -21.62 13.25 -3.75
CA LEU A 179 -20.78 14.44 -3.49
C LEU A 179 -20.13 14.41 -2.10
N LEU A 180 -20.88 13.98 -1.07
CA LEU A 180 -20.36 13.88 0.30
C LEU A 180 -19.34 12.75 0.50
N THR A 181 -19.24 11.80 -0.42
CA THR A 181 -18.18 10.77 -0.34
C THR A 181 -16.80 11.32 -0.69
N SER A 182 -16.70 12.36 -1.51
CA SER A 182 -15.42 12.89 -2.04
C SER A 182 -14.54 13.58 -0.99
N PRO A 183 -15.04 14.47 -0.11
CA PRO A 183 -14.19 15.22 0.83
C PRO A 183 -13.33 14.35 1.76
N PRO A 184 -13.83 13.27 2.39
CA PRO A 184 -13.01 12.41 3.24
C PRO A 184 -11.83 11.80 2.51
N TYR A 185 -12.01 11.38 1.25
CA TYR A 185 -10.92 10.81 0.45
C TYR A 185 -9.89 11.86 0.02
N LEU A 186 -10.30 13.10 -0.27
CA LEU A 186 -9.36 14.19 -0.56
C LEU A 186 -8.51 14.56 0.67
N VAL A 187 -9.11 14.62 1.85
CA VAL A 187 -8.35 14.86 3.08
C VAL A 187 -7.42 13.69 3.39
N ALA A 188 -7.87 12.45 3.20
CA ALA A 188 -7.03 11.26 3.35
C ALA A 188 -5.86 11.23 2.35
N PHE A 189 -6.06 11.71 1.13
CA PHE A 189 -5.00 11.91 0.14
C PHE A 189 -3.90 12.86 0.66
N CYS A 190 -4.29 14.05 1.13
CA CYS A 190 -3.33 15.01 1.70
C CYS A 190 -2.61 14.44 2.91
N TRP A 191 -3.32 13.75 3.79
CA TRP A 191 -2.77 13.08 4.97
C TRP A 191 -1.74 12.01 4.60
N ALA A 192 -2.08 11.11 3.68
CA ALA A 192 -1.20 10.03 3.25
C ALA A 192 0.10 10.55 2.62
N LEU A 193 0.01 11.58 1.75
CA LEU A 193 1.19 12.21 1.14
C LEU A 193 2.06 12.92 2.17
N SER A 194 1.46 13.67 3.09
CA SER A 194 2.20 14.38 4.14
C SER A 194 3.00 13.42 5.01
N TRP A 195 2.38 12.30 5.43
CA TRP A 195 3.06 11.30 6.25
C TRP A 195 4.10 10.50 5.47
N ALA A 196 3.86 10.20 4.19
CA ALA A 196 4.87 9.58 3.34
C ALA A 196 6.11 10.48 3.18
N TRP A 197 5.92 11.77 2.97
CA TRP A 197 7.01 12.74 2.90
C TRP A 197 7.79 12.84 4.21
N VAL A 198 7.11 12.89 5.36
CA VAL A 198 7.74 12.89 6.69
C VAL A 198 8.53 11.60 6.92
N ALA A 199 7.95 10.44 6.54
CA ALA A 199 8.57 9.14 6.66
C ALA A 199 9.87 9.03 5.85
N ASP A 200 9.87 9.53 4.61
CA ASP A 200 11.05 9.53 3.74
C ASP A 200 12.11 10.51 4.24
N ARG A 201 11.73 11.73 4.65
CA ARG A 201 12.68 12.71 5.14
C ARG A 201 13.36 12.29 6.45
N ARG A 202 12.62 11.64 7.36
CA ARG A 202 13.14 11.19 8.65
C ARG A 202 13.67 9.76 8.64
N GLN A 203 13.50 9.02 7.55
CA GLN A 203 13.83 7.59 7.43
C GLN A 203 13.22 6.75 8.55
N ILE A 204 11.99 7.08 8.96
CA ILE A 204 11.24 6.39 10.00
C ILE A 204 9.85 6.08 9.44
N ARG A 205 9.49 4.80 9.34
CA ARG A 205 8.21 4.38 8.76
C ARG A 205 7.21 3.87 9.79
N SER A 206 7.71 3.31 10.89
CA SER A 206 6.83 2.77 11.95
C SER A 206 6.02 3.82 12.68
N ILE A 207 6.58 5.02 12.91
CA ILE A 207 5.90 6.10 13.64
C ILE A 207 4.75 6.67 12.82
N PRO A 208 4.94 7.09 11.54
CA PRO A 208 3.83 7.53 10.69
C PRO A 208 2.72 6.50 10.55
N ALA A 209 3.07 5.22 10.34
CA ALA A 209 2.10 4.13 10.29
C ALA A 209 1.34 3.97 11.62
N GLY A 210 2.05 4.00 12.76
CA GLY A 210 1.45 3.88 14.09
C GLY A 210 0.50 5.03 14.43
N ILE A 211 0.89 6.28 14.13
CA ILE A 211 0.02 7.46 14.36
C ILE A 211 -1.24 7.36 13.50
N SER A 212 -1.08 7.01 12.22
CA SER A 212 -2.23 6.85 11.32
C SER A 212 -3.14 5.71 11.79
N GLN A 213 -2.58 4.59 12.27
CA GLN A 213 -3.38 3.49 12.80
C GLN A 213 -4.15 3.89 14.07
N CYS A 214 -3.51 4.60 15.01
CA CYS A 214 -4.19 5.13 16.19
C CYS A 214 -5.31 6.13 15.81
N LEU A 215 -5.07 6.98 14.81
CA LEU A 215 -6.09 7.91 14.32
C LEU A 215 -7.32 7.18 13.77
N ALA A 216 -7.12 6.10 13.00
CA ALA A 216 -8.20 5.25 12.51
C ALA A 216 -8.99 4.62 13.66
N MET A 217 -8.29 4.07 14.66
CA MET A 217 -8.92 3.46 15.84
C MET A 217 -9.76 4.47 16.62
N VAL A 218 -9.22 5.66 16.89
CA VAL A 218 -9.96 6.75 17.57
C VAL A 218 -11.21 7.11 16.77
N GLY A 219 -11.10 7.31 15.45
CA GLY A 219 -12.25 7.60 14.59
C GLY A 219 -13.32 6.50 14.66
N THR A 220 -12.90 5.23 14.63
CA THR A 220 -13.82 4.08 14.71
C THR A 220 -14.49 3.98 16.09
N ILE A 221 -13.74 4.18 17.18
CA ILE A 221 -14.30 4.20 18.54
C ILE A 221 -15.35 5.31 18.69
N LEU A 222 -15.06 6.50 18.19
CA LEU A 222 -15.99 7.63 18.20
C LEU A 222 -17.26 7.35 17.38
N LEU A 223 -17.13 6.66 16.24
CA LEU A 223 -18.27 6.21 15.43
C LEU A 223 -19.16 5.19 16.15
N ILE A 224 -18.58 4.31 16.98
CA ILE A 224 -19.31 3.34 17.79
C ILE A 224 -19.99 4.03 18.97
N ALA A 225 -19.29 4.98 19.61
CA ALA A 225 -19.74 5.62 20.85
C ALA A 225 -20.81 6.69 20.63
N ILE A 226 -20.76 7.36 19.45
CA ILE A 226 -21.67 8.48 19.20
C ILE A 226 -23.04 7.95 18.81
N GLY A 227 -24.09 8.59 19.35
CA GLY A 227 -25.47 8.30 19.00
C GLY A 227 -25.82 8.77 17.58
N ASP A 228 -27.04 9.25 17.36
CA ASP A 228 -27.62 9.54 16.03
C ASP A 228 -27.24 10.91 15.45
N SER A 229 -26.14 11.51 15.91
CA SER A 229 -25.68 12.81 15.38
C SER A 229 -25.04 12.65 14.00
N LEU A 230 -25.77 13.02 12.96
CA LEU A 230 -25.39 12.94 11.55
C LEU A 230 -24.05 13.58 11.23
N TRP A 231 -23.88 14.85 11.60
CA TRP A 231 -22.66 15.61 11.27
C TRP A 231 -21.43 15.13 12.02
N ALA A 232 -21.60 14.64 13.26
CA ALA A 232 -20.50 14.09 14.02
C ALA A 232 -20.02 12.75 13.43
N ARG A 233 -20.93 11.86 13.02
CA ARG A 233 -20.58 10.62 12.30
C ARG A 233 -19.85 10.91 11.00
N TYR A 234 -20.33 11.87 10.22
CA TYR A 234 -19.64 12.30 9.02
C TYR A 234 -18.24 12.85 9.34
N GLY A 235 -18.10 13.71 10.36
CA GLY A 235 -16.80 14.25 10.79
C GLY A 235 -15.81 13.15 11.21
N PHE A 236 -16.25 12.12 11.96
CA PHE A 236 -15.37 11.03 12.37
C PHE A 236 -14.96 10.08 11.23
N SER A 237 -15.74 10.03 10.15
CA SER A 237 -15.35 9.27 8.95
C SER A 237 -14.06 9.80 8.32
N PHE A 238 -13.75 11.08 8.46
CA PHE A 238 -12.47 11.65 8.01
C PHE A 238 -11.29 11.06 8.78
N LEU A 239 -11.43 10.86 10.11
CA LEU A 239 -10.37 10.27 10.92
C LEU A 239 -10.09 8.82 10.49
N VAL A 240 -11.17 8.06 10.24
CA VAL A 240 -11.04 6.67 9.76
C VAL A 240 -10.38 6.64 8.39
N ALA A 241 -10.80 7.50 7.45
CA ALA A 241 -10.21 7.57 6.11
C ALA A 241 -8.73 7.95 6.16
N CYS A 242 -8.38 9.03 6.85
CA CYS A 242 -6.99 9.47 7.00
C CYS A 242 -6.12 8.38 7.62
N GLY A 243 -6.62 7.76 8.68
CA GLY A 243 -5.88 6.73 9.39
C GLY A 243 -5.64 5.48 8.55
N THR A 244 -6.68 4.88 8.00
CA THR A 244 -6.57 3.61 7.25
C THR A 244 -5.74 3.75 5.97
N PHE A 245 -5.97 4.79 5.17
CA PHE A 245 -5.20 5.00 3.94
C PHE A 245 -3.78 5.48 4.20
N GLY A 246 -3.52 6.20 5.30
CA GLY A 246 -2.17 6.56 5.72
C GLY A 246 -1.30 5.34 6.04
N VAL A 247 -1.86 4.34 6.72
CA VAL A 247 -1.18 3.05 6.98
C VAL A 247 -0.95 2.29 5.68
N TYR A 248 -1.97 2.19 4.83
CA TYR A 248 -1.90 1.45 3.57
C TYR A 248 -0.75 1.94 2.68
N ALA A 249 -0.63 3.27 2.52
CA ALA A 249 0.43 3.88 1.73
C ALA A 249 1.83 3.60 2.31
N THR A 250 1.98 3.66 3.63
CA THR A 250 3.27 3.50 4.30
C THR A 250 3.73 2.04 4.32
N THR A 251 2.81 1.07 4.41
CA THR A 251 3.13 -0.36 4.58
C THR A 251 3.89 -0.94 3.39
N TYR A 252 3.48 -0.68 2.15
CA TYR A 252 4.19 -1.19 0.96
C TYR A 252 5.58 -0.58 0.81
N ALA A 253 5.72 0.71 1.10
CA ALA A 253 7.01 1.36 1.09
C ALA A 253 7.95 0.77 2.18
N TRP A 254 7.39 0.43 3.35
CA TRP A 254 8.13 -0.20 4.44
C TRP A 254 8.53 -1.63 4.10
N LEU A 255 7.61 -2.44 3.55
CA LEU A 255 7.89 -3.79 3.06
C LEU A 255 9.04 -3.79 2.04
N SER A 256 8.96 -2.95 1.01
CA SER A 256 9.96 -2.90 -0.07
C SER A 256 11.34 -2.44 0.42
N SER A 257 11.38 -1.56 1.44
CA SER A 257 12.63 -1.12 2.05
C SER A 257 13.20 -2.08 3.09
N THR A 258 12.39 -2.98 3.63
CA THR A 258 12.83 -4.01 4.59
C THR A 258 13.36 -5.25 3.87
N ILE A 259 12.68 -5.71 2.83
CA ILE A 259 13.09 -6.87 2.03
C ILE A 259 13.73 -6.35 0.73
N THR A 260 15.02 -6.02 0.79
CA THR A 260 15.70 -5.38 -0.34
C THR A 260 16.31 -6.35 -1.31
N GLN A 261 16.80 -7.49 -0.83
CA GLN A 261 17.55 -8.46 -1.65
C GLN A 261 17.24 -9.91 -1.26
N PRO A 262 17.37 -10.83 -2.23
CA PRO A 262 17.52 -10.56 -3.66
C PRO A 262 16.24 -9.94 -4.27
N PRO A 263 16.32 -9.22 -5.43
CA PRO A 263 15.16 -8.55 -6.05
C PRO A 263 13.97 -9.48 -6.25
N ILE A 264 14.21 -10.72 -6.66
CA ILE A 264 13.16 -11.73 -6.85
C ILE A 264 12.41 -12.06 -5.54
N LYS A 265 13.10 -12.13 -4.40
CA LYS A 265 12.50 -12.32 -3.08
C LYS A 265 11.59 -11.14 -2.72
N ARG A 266 12.04 -9.90 -3.01
CA ARG A 266 11.27 -8.66 -2.78
C ARG A 266 9.99 -8.66 -3.62
N ALA A 267 10.10 -8.97 -4.92
CA ALA A 267 8.93 -9.04 -5.81
C ALA A 267 7.89 -10.06 -5.32
N VAL A 268 8.36 -11.25 -4.93
CA VAL A 268 7.48 -12.30 -4.40
C VAL A 268 6.87 -11.90 -3.06
N ALA A 269 7.62 -11.29 -2.15
CA ALA A 269 7.11 -10.84 -0.87
C ALA A 269 6.00 -9.78 -1.02
N ILE A 270 6.16 -8.83 -1.96
CA ILE A 270 5.13 -7.85 -2.31
C ILE A 270 3.89 -8.57 -2.87
N GLY A 271 4.08 -9.53 -3.78
CA GLY A 271 3.00 -10.33 -4.36
C GLY A 271 2.23 -11.13 -3.29
N LEU A 272 2.92 -11.79 -2.37
CA LEU A 272 2.31 -12.53 -1.26
C LEU A 272 1.52 -11.61 -0.33
N ALA A 273 2.09 -10.46 0.05
CA ALA A 273 1.39 -9.48 0.88
C ALA A 273 0.11 -8.96 0.20
N ASN A 274 0.19 -8.68 -1.11
CA ASN A 274 -0.97 -8.26 -1.89
C ASN A 274 -2.03 -9.36 -2.02
N THR A 275 -1.62 -10.61 -2.19
CA THR A 275 -2.55 -11.76 -2.22
C THR A 275 -3.29 -11.90 -0.89
N CYS A 276 -2.59 -11.84 0.24
CA CYS A 276 -3.22 -11.86 1.57
C CYS A 276 -4.18 -10.68 1.76
N ALA A 277 -3.82 -9.48 1.28
CA ALA A 277 -4.68 -8.32 1.31
C ALA A 277 -5.98 -8.53 0.52
N ASN A 278 -5.90 -9.08 -0.70
CA ASN A 278 -7.07 -9.36 -1.52
C ASN A 278 -7.95 -10.47 -0.93
N ILE A 279 -7.36 -11.48 -0.28
CA ILE A 279 -8.12 -12.49 0.47
C ILE A 279 -8.92 -11.82 1.61
N ALA A 280 -8.32 -10.83 2.30
CA ALA A 280 -9.03 -10.08 3.33
C ALA A 280 -10.27 -9.36 2.79
N SER A 281 -10.20 -8.80 1.59
CA SER A 281 -11.34 -8.14 0.96
C SER A 281 -12.54 -9.07 0.76
N LEU A 282 -12.31 -10.38 0.55
CA LEU A 282 -13.41 -11.35 0.36
C LEU A 282 -14.29 -11.46 1.62
N PHE A 283 -13.69 -11.63 2.78
CA PHE A 283 -14.46 -11.79 4.02
C PHE A 283 -14.83 -10.45 4.66
N ALA A 284 -14.06 -9.39 4.44
CA ALA A 284 -14.34 -8.08 5.02
C ALA A 284 -15.63 -7.43 4.49
N ASN A 285 -16.06 -7.80 3.28
CA ASN A 285 -17.35 -7.35 2.75
C ASN A 285 -18.54 -7.93 3.54
N TYR A 286 -18.40 -9.10 4.16
CA TYR A 286 -19.44 -9.68 5.01
C TYR A 286 -19.60 -8.98 6.37
N PHE A 287 -18.75 -8.04 6.73
CA PHE A 287 -18.95 -7.23 7.94
C PHE A 287 -20.10 -6.24 7.77
N TRP A 288 -20.48 -5.89 6.53
CA TRP A 288 -21.45 -4.84 6.19
C TRP A 288 -22.78 -5.42 5.72
N LEU A 289 -23.35 -6.37 6.48
CA LEU A 289 -24.65 -6.97 6.16
C LEU A 289 -25.79 -6.03 6.57
N ASP A 290 -26.86 -6.03 5.80
CA ASP A 290 -28.07 -5.21 6.02
C ASP A 290 -28.71 -5.48 7.40
N GLN A 291 -28.53 -6.68 7.96
CA GLN A 291 -29.02 -7.03 9.31
C GLN A 291 -28.42 -6.17 10.44
N TYR A 292 -27.32 -5.45 10.19
CA TYR A 292 -26.68 -4.58 11.18
C TYR A 292 -27.09 -3.12 11.08
N GLU A 293 -28.04 -2.82 10.16
CA GLU A 293 -28.64 -1.49 10.03
C GLU A 293 -29.38 -1.07 11.32
N PRO A 294 -29.52 0.23 11.59
CA PRO A 294 -28.96 1.38 10.89
C PRO A 294 -27.57 1.79 11.40
N ALA A 295 -27.14 1.29 12.55
CA ALA A 295 -25.97 1.81 13.27
C ALA A 295 -24.65 1.10 12.90
N TYR A 296 -24.70 -0.10 12.31
CA TYR A 296 -23.52 -0.94 11.97
C TYR A 296 -22.50 -1.10 13.10
N ARG A 297 -22.93 -1.11 14.37
CA ARG A 297 -22.02 -1.18 15.53
C ARG A 297 -21.14 -2.42 15.51
N GLN A 298 -21.68 -3.56 15.09
CA GLN A 298 -20.92 -4.82 14.98
C GLN A 298 -19.88 -4.72 13.86
N SER A 299 -20.22 -4.12 12.72
CA SER A 299 -19.31 -3.89 11.60
C SER A 299 -18.14 -3.00 12.00
N TRP A 300 -18.41 -1.89 12.68
CA TRP A 300 -17.37 -1.02 13.24
C TRP A 300 -16.53 -1.73 14.31
N GLY A 301 -17.14 -2.62 15.11
CA GLY A 301 -16.43 -3.46 16.08
C GLY A 301 -15.45 -4.43 15.42
N CYS A 302 -15.86 -5.11 14.34
CA CYS A 302 -14.98 -5.95 13.53
C CYS A 302 -13.83 -5.14 12.94
N LEU A 303 -14.13 -3.95 12.41
CA LEU A 303 -13.13 -3.04 11.85
C LEU A 303 -12.09 -2.66 12.92
N LEU A 304 -12.54 -2.29 14.12
CA LEU A 304 -11.68 -1.95 15.25
C LEU A 304 -10.77 -3.11 15.65
N ALA A 305 -11.27 -4.34 15.62
CA ALA A 305 -10.46 -5.53 15.90
C ALA A 305 -9.33 -5.71 14.88
N PHE A 306 -9.60 -5.53 13.57
CA PHE A 306 -8.58 -5.55 12.54
C PHE A 306 -7.62 -4.36 12.65
N GLN A 307 -8.09 -3.19 13.03
CA GLN A 307 -7.22 -2.03 13.30
C GLN A 307 -6.28 -2.31 14.49
N ALA A 308 -6.77 -2.93 15.57
CA ALA A 308 -5.94 -3.34 16.71
C ALA A 308 -4.90 -4.40 16.30
N LEU A 309 -5.29 -5.38 15.48
CA LEU A 309 -4.35 -6.35 14.89
C LEU A 309 -3.28 -5.63 14.05
N GLY A 310 -3.66 -4.68 13.21
CA GLY A 310 -2.73 -3.87 12.42
C GLY A 310 -1.73 -3.11 13.31
N LEU A 311 -2.19 -2.48 14.38
CA LEU A 311 -1.32 -1.79 15.34
C LEU A 311 -0.34 -2.75 16.01
N SER A 312 -0.81 -3.93 16.42
CA SER A 312 0.06 -4.96 17.01
C SER A 312 1.13 -5.44 16.03
N CYS A 313 0.79 -5.61 14.76
CA CYS A 313 1.75 -5.93 13.70
C CYS A 313 2.79 -4.82 13.52
N ILE A 314 2.38 -3.54 13.46
CA ILE A 314 3.29 -2.38 13.35
C ILE A 314 4.29 -2.39 14.51
N LEU A 315 3.81 -2.56 15.75
CA LEU A 315 4.67 -2.59 16.95
C LEU A 315 5.63 -3.78 16.92
N THR A 316 5.16 -4.96 16.52
CA THR A 316 5.97 -6.18 16.42
C THR A 316 7.06 -6.03 15.36
N ILE A 317 6.73 -5.52 14.16
CA ILE A 317 7.70 -5.25 13.10
C ILE A 317 8.74 -4.24 13.59
N ARG A 318 8.30 -3.12 14.17
CA ARG A 318 9.21 -2.09 14.72
C ARG A 318 10.18 -2.69 15.74
N PHE A 319 9.67 -3.48 16.67
CA PHE A 319 10.49 -4.09 17.72
C PHE A 319 11.51 -5.09 17.15
N THR A 320 11.06 -5.94 16.23
CA THR A 320 11.92 -6.92 15.55
C THR A 320 13.04 -6.25 14.76
N LEU A 321 12.70 -5.20 13.98
CA LEU A 321 13.70 -4.47 13.19
C LEU A 321 14.66 -3.66 14.08
N LYS A 322 14.18 -3.05 15.17
CA LYS A 322 15.06 -2.39 16.14
C LYS A 322 16.02 -3.35 16.81
N ARG A 323 15.56 -4.56 17.20
CA ARG A 323 16.43 -5.60 17.75
C ARG A 323 17.48 -6.05 16.73
N ALA A 324 17.08 -6.23 15.46
CA ALA A 324 18.00 -6.57 14.39
C ALA A 324 19.06 -5.48 14.19
N ASN A 325 18.67 -4.21 14.16
CA ASN A 325 19.57 -3.09 14.02
C ASN A 325 20.57 -3.01 15.20
N LYS A 326 20.10 -3.22 16.43
CA LYS A 326 20.99 -3.25 17.63
C LYS A 326 21.98 -4.41 17.56
N LYS A 327 21.54 -5.60 17.09
CA LYS A 327 22.43 -6.73 16.87
C LYS A 327 23.48 -6.42 15.78
N PHE A 328 23.09 -5.74 14.70
CA PHE A 328 24.01 -5.32 13.65
C PHE A 328 25.05 -4.33 14.14
N GLU A 329 24.68 -3.44 15.05
CA GLU A 329 25.62 -2.50 15.67
C GLU A 329 26.65 -3.21 16.55
N SER A 330 26.22 -4.18 17.38
CA SER A 330 27.16 -4.97 18.17
C SER A 330 28.10 -5.80 17.30
N LEU A 331 27.61 -6.44 16.24
CA LEU A 331 28.42 -7.20 15.31
C LEU A 331 29.42 -6.32 14.53
N SER A 332 29.03 -5.10 14.17
CA SER A 332 29.94 -4.14 13.51
C SER A 332 31.09 -3.73 14.43
N ASN A 333 30.80 -3.46 15.70
CA ASN A 333 31.81 -3.12 16.69
C ASN A 333 32.73 -4.31 17.01
N GLU A 334 32.24 -5.54 16.99
CA GLU A 334 33.02 -6.76 17.16
C GLU A 334 33.89 -7.04 15.93
N ALA A 335 33.42 -6.79 14.71
CA ALA A 335 34.14 -7.04 13.46
C ALA A 335 35.35 -6.12 13.29
N ASP A 336 35.32 -4.92 13.86
CA ASP A 336 36.48 -4.00 13.86
C ASP A 336 37.68 -4.55 14.68
N VAL A 337 37.45 -5.57 15.51
CA VAL A 337 38.42 -6.19 16.43
C VAL A 337 38.79 -7.63 16.04
N MET A 338 38.01 -8.28 15.16
CA MET A 338 38.10 -9.73 14.90
C MET A 338 38.58 -10.12 13.49
N ASP A 339 39.00 -11.42 13.38
CA ASP A 339 39.51 -12.14 12.22
C ASP A 339 38.54 -12.14 11.02
N PRO A 340 39.00 -12.04 9.76
CA PRO A 340 38.22 -12.19 8.53
C PRO A 340 37.32 -13.42 8.46
N LEU A 341 37.70 -14.53 9.08
CA LEU A 341 36.91 -15.77 9.19
C LEU A 341 35.58 -15.59 9.97
N PHE A 342 35.48 -14.56 10.81
CA PHE A 342 34.25 -14.23 11.52
C PHE A 342 33.13 -13.76 10.54
N ILE A 343 33.50 -12.95 9.55
CA ILE A 343 32.59 -12.40 8.56
C ILE A 343 31.94 -13.51 7.71
N GLU A 344 32.67 -14.59 7.43
CA GLU A 344 32.15 -15.73 6.65
C GLU A 344 31.06 -16.51 7.36
N ARG A 345 31.04 -16.50 8.69
CA ARG A 345 30.02 -17.20 9.51
C ARG A 345 28.72 -16.41 9.67
N LEU A 346 28.70 -15.14 9.30
CA LEU A 346 27.53 -14.29 9.42
C LEU A 346 26.46 -14.59 8.36
N ASN A 347 25.20 -14.41 8.72
CA ASN A 347 24.09 -14.44 7.77
C ASN A 347 24.21 -13.30 6.73
N ALA A 348 23.55 -13.43 5.58
CA ALA A 348 23.62 -12.45 4.49
C ALA A 348 23.31 -11.00 4.92
N ASP A 349 22.29 -10.80 5.77
CA ASP A 349 21.93 -9.48 6.28
C ASP A 349 22.95 -8.95 7.32
N GLU A 350 23.51 -9.83 8.15
CA GLU A 350 24.57 -9.51 9.13
C GLU A 350 25.87 -9.13 8.44
N ARG A 351 26.25 -9.88 7.39
CA ARG A 351 27.45 -9.57 6.58
C ARG A 351 27.34 -8.20 5.92
N LYS A 352 26.18 -7.87 5.34
CA LYS A 352 25.91 -6.54 4.79
C LYS A 352 25.95 -5.43 5.84
N ALA A 353 25.48 -5.72 7.05
CA ALA A 353 25.49 -4.75 8.13
C ALA A 353 26.92 -4.40 8.57
N VAL A 354 27.80 -5.42 8.59
CA VAL A 354 29.22 -5.25 8.96
C VAL A 354 30.01 -4.60 7.83
N GLN A 355 29.89 -5.12 6.60
CA GLN A 355 30.69 -4.65 5.47
C GLN A 355 30.27 -3.27 4.94
N ASN A 356 28.97 -3.00 4.87
CA ASN A 356 28.41 -1.84 4.17
C ASN A 356 27.59 -0.92 5.08
N GLY A 357 27.59 -1.14 6.39
CA GLY A 357 26.83 -0.32 7.35
C GLY A 357 25.31 -0.40 7.18
N PHE A 358 24.81 -1.51 6.60
CA PHE A 358 23.38 -1.68 6.36
C PHE A 358 22.55 -1.61 7.64
N ARG A 359 21.43 -0.86 7.62
CA ARG A 359 20.45 -0.80 8.69
C ARG A 359 19.03 -0.82 8.11
N TYR A 360 18.11 -1.44 8.83
CA TYR A 360 16.70 -1.37 8.47
C TYR A 360 16.09 -0.01 8.82
N ILE A 361 15.23 0.48 7.95
CA ILE A 361 14.39 1.67 8.23
C ILE A 361 13.26 1.26 9.17
N VAL A 362 13.18 1.89 10.34
CA VAL A 362 12.25 1.51 11.42
C VAL A 362 11.13 2.52 11.60
#